data_59b37adccab1b4e1db6cf5a2768834be
#
_entry.id   59b37adccab1b4e1db6cf5a2768834be
#
_cell.length_a   1.000
_cell.length_b   1.000
_cell.length_c   1.000
_cell.angle_alpha   90.00
_cell.angle_beta   90.00
_cell.angle_gamma   90.00
#
_symmetry.space_group_name_H-M   'P 1'
#
loop_
_entity.id
_entity.type
_entity.pdbx_description
1 polymer ?
#
loop_
_entity_poly.entity_id
_entity_poly.type
_entity_poly.pdbx_seq_one_letter_code
_entity_poly.pdbx_strand_id
1 'polypeptide(L)'
;EAVSKAILGHGRITVRRAEQLAIPEGRPAVIASGPLTSPALAASIRDLVGQEMLFFFDAMAPIVAGESVDLSVAFRQSRYDRVSDGAGPDADPQGDYINCPLNKDEYHAFVQAIVESEKISLREYEEDDEARRYFEGCLPIEVLASRDPMALAFGPMRPVGLRDPRTGRRPYAAVQLRQDN
;
A
#
# COMPACT_ATOMS: atom_id res chain seq x y z
N GLU A 1 -16.41 3.20 12.62
CA GLU A 1 -17.62 3.74 13.30
C GLU A 1 -17.36 4.16 14.75
N ALA A 2 -16.75 3.32 15.61
CA ALA A 2 -16.50 3.63 17.03
C ALA A 2 -15.65 4.89 17.23
N VAL A 3 -14.55 5.03 16.49
CA VAL A 3 -13.65 6.20 16.56
C VAL A 3 -14.37 7.46 16.10
N SER A 4 -15.10 7.41 15.00
CA SER A 4 -15.85 8.57 14.48
C SER A 4 -16.91 9.03 15.49
N LYS A 5 -17.61 8.10 16.13
CA LYS A 5 -18.60 8.40 17.17
C LYS A 5 -17.95 9.05 18.40
N ALA A 6 -16.79 8.56 18.83
CA ALA A 6 -16.06 9.13 19.95
C ALA A 6 -15.59 10.57 19.68
N ILE A 7 -15.06 10.81 18.45
CA ILE A 7 -14.62 12.15 18.03
C ILE A 7 -15.80 13.13 17.96
N LEU A 8 -16.89 12.74 17.29
CA LEU A 8 -18.07 13.59 17.13
C LEU A 8 -18.78 13.89 18.45
N GLY A 9 -18.71 12.99 19.44
CA GLY A 9 -19.27 13.16 20.77
C GLY A 9 -18.37 13.93 21.75
N HIS A 10 -17.14 14.29 21.38
CA HIS A 10 -16.19 14.88 22.31
C HIS A 10 -16.34 16.41 22.38
N GLY A 11 -16.69 16.94 23.55
CA GLY A 11 -17.05 18.37 23.74
C GLY A 11 -15.92 19.39 23.43
N ARG A 12 -14.67 18.98 23.28
CA ARG A 12 -13.53 19.83 22.91
C ARG A 12 -13.07 19.66 21.46
N ILE A 13 -13.77 18.85 20.67
CA ILE A 13 -13.42 18.59 19.27
C ILE A 13 -14.53 19.19 18.39
N THR A 14 -14.14 20.02 17.45
CA THR A 14 -15.02 20.52 16.40
C THR A 14 -14.61 19.92 15.06
N VAL A 15 -15.46 19.10 14.48
CA VAL A 15 -15.23 18.50 13.17
C VAL A 15 -15.78 19.41 12.08
N ARG A 16 -14.93 19.87 11.17
CA ARG A 16 -15.30 20.62 9.97
C ARG A 16 -15.05 19.76 8.73
N ARG A 17 -16.11 19.46 7.99
CA ARG A 17 -16.03 18.72 6.72
C ARG A 17 -15.93 19.71 5.57
N ALA A 18 -14.71 20.14 5.28
CA ALA A 18 -14.42 21.07 4.20
C ALA A 18 -12.99 20.80 3.70
N GLU A 19 -12.74 21.08 2.44
CA GLU A 19 -11.38 21.09 1.91
C GLU A 19 -10.56 22.18 2.59
N GLN A 20 -9.37 21.81 3.06
CA GLN A 20 -8.41 22.75 3.63
C GLN A 20 -7.42 23.15 2.54
N LEU A 21 -7.45 24.41 2.11
CA LEU A 21 -6.65 24.89 0.98
C LEU A 21 -5.27 25.42 1.41
N ALA A 22 -5.12 25.83 2.66
CA ALA A 22 -3.89 26.41 3.19
C ALA A 22 -3.68 26.02 4.65
N ILE A 23 -2.42 26.09 5.11
CA ILE A 23 -2.07 25.83 6.52
C ILE A 23 -2.67 26.96 7.39
N PRO A 24 -3.41 26.61 8.46
CA PRO A 24 -3.98 27.61 9.35
C PRO A 24 -2.87 28.33 10.16
N GLU A 25 -2.91 29.64 10.17
CA GLU A 25 -1.98 30.47 10.91
C GLU A 25 -2.33 30.59 12.40
N GLY A 26 -1.34 30.97 13.22
CA GLY A 26 -1.50 31.43 14.60
C GLY A 26 -1.77 30.35 15.63
N ARG A 27 -1.70 29.06 15.27
CA ARG A 27 -1.85 27.92 16.19
C ARG A 27 -1.07 26.70 15.73
N PRO A 28 -0.70 25.76 16.62
CA PRO A 28 -0.15 24.47 16.20
C PRO A 28 -1.13 23.73 15.28
N ALA A 29 -0.62 23.19 14.16
CA ALA A 29 -1.38 22.40 13.21
C ALA A 29 -0.72 21.05 12.97
N VAL A 30 -1.52 20.00 12.79
CA VAL A 30 -1.07 18.68 12.36
C VAL A 30 -1.71 18.37 11.01
N ILE A 31 -0.91 18.10 10.01
CA ILE A 31 -1.36 17.72 8.68
C ILE A 31 -1.16 16.21 8.57
N ALA A 32 -2.26 15.48 8.36
CA ALA A 32 -2.27 14.02 8.26
C ALA A 32 -3.15 13.56 7.07
N SER A 33 -3.14 14.33 5.98
CA SER A 33 -3.97 14.12 4.80
C SER A 33 -3.46 12.99 3.88
N GLY A 34 -2.21 12.58 4.06
CA GLY A 34 -1.61 11.48 3.29
C GLY A 34 -1.46 11.78 1.78
N PRO A 35 -1.42 10.75 0.93
CA PRO A 35 -1.14 10.89 -0.50
C PRO A 35 -2.26 11.58 -1.29
N LEU A 36 -3.46 11.67 -0.74
CA LEU A 36 -4.61 12.36 -1.36
C LEU A 36 -4.70 13.83 -0.99
N THR A 37 -3.63 14.44 -0.48
CA THR A 37 -3.55 15.88 -0.22
C THR A 37 -3.87 16.68 -1.47
N SER A 38 -4.80 17.64 -1.34
CA SER A 38 -5.19 18.47 -2.48
C SER A 38 -4.03 19.32 -3.01
N PRO A 39 -4.01 19.64 -4.30
CA PRO A 39 -2.94 20.47 -4.90
C PRO A 39 -2.76 21.82 -4.19
N ALA A 40 -3.85 22.45 -3.74
CA ALA A 40 -3.79 23.73 -3.03
C ALA A 40 -3.11 23.60 -1.67
N LEU A 41 -3.48 22.60 -0.86
CA LEU A 41 -2.83 22.37 0.43
C LEU A 41 -1.37 21.94 0.25
N ALA A 42 -1.06 21.10 -0.75
CA ALA A 42 0.30 20.71 -1.09
C ALA A 42 1.18 21.92 -1.46
N ALA A 43 0.65 22.87 -2.24
CA ALA A 43 1.33 24.13 -2.53
C ALA A 43 1.62 24.95 -1.27
N SER A 44 0.61 25.12 -0.38
CA SER A 44 0.79 25.82 0.88
C SER A 44 1.83 25.18 1.80
N ILE A 45 1.94 23.84 1.79
CA ILE A 45 2.98 23.12 2.54
C ILE A 45 4.36 23.39 1.94
N ARG A 46 4.50 23.31 0.60
CA ARG A 46 5.76 23.62 -0.11
C ARG A 46 6.27 25.03 0.21
N ASP A 47 5.38 26.00 0.15
CA ASP A 47 5.72 27.40 0.43
C ASP A 47 6.23 27.60 1.87
N LEU A 48 5.65 26.86 2.84
CA LEU A 48 6.08 26.92 4.23
C LEU A 48 7.43 26.24 4.46
N VAL A 49 7.65 25.09 3.83
CA VAL A 49 8.86 24.26 4.05
C VAL A 49 10.05 24.75 3.22
N GLY A 50 9.80 25.54 2.17
CA GLY A 50 10.83 26.04 1.26
C GLY A 50 11.50 24.94 0.43
N GLN A 51 10.86 23.78 0.28
CA GLN A 51 11.32 22.68 -0.55
C GLN A 51 10.41 22.53 -1.75
N GLU A 52 11.00 22.47 -2.95
CA GLU A 52 10.23 22.31 -4.20
C GLU A 52 9.57 20.92 -4.32
N MET A 53 9.94 19.96 -3.46
CA MET A 53 9.60 18.57 -3.64
C MET A 53 8.85 17.97 -2.44
N LEU A 54 7.53 18.13 -2.41
CA LEU A 54 6.62 17.29 -1.61
C LEU A 54 5.92 16.31 -2.56
N PHE A 55 6.41 15.07 -2.58
CA PHE A 55 5.83 14.03 -3.39
C PHE A 55 4.83 13.22 -2.58
N PHE A 56 3.61 13.12 -3.10
CA PHE A 56 2.58 12.24 -2.58
C PHE A 56 2.30 11.16 -3.64
N PHE A 57 2.69 9.93 -3.35
CA PHE A 57 2.37 8.79 -4.19
C PHE A 57 1.03 8.22 -3.77
N ASP A 58 0.08 8.16 -4.69
CA ASP A 58 -1.19 7.48 -4.52
C ASP A 58 -1.09 6.07 -5.13
N ALA A 59 -0.57 5.15 -4.35
CA ALA A 59 -0.58 3.74 -4.72
C ALA A 59 -1.92 3.12 -4.25
N MET A 60 -2.93 3.16 -5.11
CA MET A 60 -4.16 2.41 -4.86
C MET A 60 -3.88 0.92 -4.97
N ALA A 61 -4.04 0.19 -3.87
CA ALA A 61 -4.01 -1.27 -3.89
C ALA A 61 -5.26 -1.80 -4.63
N PRO A 62 -5.11 -2.68 -5.63
CA PRO A 62 -6.25 -3.29 -6.28
C PRO A 62 -7.03 -4.16 -5.28
N ILE A 63 -8.36 -4.08 -5.33
CA ILE A 63 -9.28 -4.88 -4.53
C ILE A 63 -9.79 -6.02 -5.38
N VAL A 64 -9.74 -7.24 -4.85
CA VAL A 64 -10.26 -8.45 -5.50
C VAL A 64 -11.39 -9.05 -4.67
N ALA A 65 -12.38 -9.64 -5.32
CA ALA A 65 -13.46 -10.34 -4.64
C ALA A 65 -12.92 -11.62 -3.99
N GLY A 66 -13.27 -11.87 -2.73
CA GLY A 66 -12.76 -13.01 -1.98
C GLY A 66 -13.05 -14.37 -2.63
N GLU A 67 -14.23 -14.48 -3.26
CA GLU A 67 -14.65 -15.67 -4.00
C GLU A 67 -13.85 -15.92 -5.29
N SER A 68 -13.12 -14.93 -5.79
CA SER A 68 -12.23 -15.08 -6.95
C SER A 68 -10.88 -15.70 -6.59
N VAL A 69 -10.59 -15.85 -5.30
CA VAL A 69 -9.32 -16.41 -4.84
C VAL A 69 -9.42 -17.92 -4.70
N ASP A 70 -8.61 -18.63 -5.47
CA ASP A 70 -8.54 -20.09 -5.37
C ASP A 70 -7.75 -20.53 -4.13
N LEU A 71 -8.47 -20.85 -3.06
CA LEU A 71 -7.89 -21.34 -1.80
C LEU A 71 -7.32 -22.77 -1.87
N SER A 72 -7.46 -23.48 -2.99
CA SER A 72 -6.75 -24.73 -3.22
C SER A 72 -5.26 -24.49 -3.53
N VAL A 73 -4.92 -23.29 -3.99
CA VAL A 73 -3.56 -22.84 -4.32
C VAL A 73 -3.06 -21.80 -3.33
N ALA A 74 -3.88 -20.78 -3.05
CA ALA A 74 -3.58 -19.75 -2.07
C ALA A 74 -3.73 -20.30 -0.64
N PHE A 75 -2.94 -19.78 0.28
CA PHE A 75 -2.95 -20.23 1.67
C PHE A 75 -2.85 -19.06 2.66
N ARG A 76 -3.43 -19.23 3.84
CA ARG A 76 -3.35 -18.25 4.93
C ARG A 76 -2.06 -18.45 5.71
N GLN A 77 -1.29 -17.40 5.91
CA GLN A 77 -0.12 -17.38 6.78
C GLN A 77 0.32 -15.96 7.07
N SER A 78 0.72 -15.68 8.29
CA SER A 78 1.46 -14.45 8.64
C SER A 78 2.95 -14.67 8.42
N ARG A 79 3.71 -13.58 8.21
CA ARG A 79 5.18 -13.67 8.09
C ARG A 79 5.78 -14.16 9.41
N TYR A 80 6.62 -15.19 9.34
CA TYR A 80 7.29 -15.81 10.49
C TYR A 80 6.34 -16.45 11.51
N ASP A 81 5.16 -16.93 11.08
CA ASP A 81 4.14 -17.51 11.97
C ASP A 81 3.76 -16.59 13.16
N ARG A 82 3.99 -15.30 13.01
CA ARG A 82 3.58 -14.31 14.00
C ARG A 82 2.10 -14.01 13.80
N VAL A 83 1.30 -14.44 14.76
CA VAL A 83 -0.03 -13.85 14.98
C VAL A 83 0.22 -12.44 15.52
N SER A 84 -0.40 -11.42 14.96
CA SER A 84 -0.23 -10.04 15.43
C SER A 84 -0.55 -9.95 16.91
N ASP A 85 0.42 -9.57 17.75
CA ASP A 85 0.17 -9.23 19.15
C ASP A 85 -0.80 -8.04 19.19
N GLY A 86 -2.03 -8.27 19.57
CA GLY A 86 -3.12 -7.27 19.52
C GLY A 86 -4.18 -7.54 18.45
N ALA A 87 -4.10 -8.67 17.77
CA ALA A 87 -5.21 -9.17 16.98
C ALA A 87 -6.44 -9.31 17.88
N GLY A 88 -7.53 -8.61 17.51
CA GLY A 88 -8.80 -8.68 18.26
C GLY A 88 -9.37 -10.11 18.28
N PRO A 89 -10.51 -10.32 18.98
CA PRO A 89 -11.13 -11.64 19.11
C PRO A 89 -11.52 -12.28 17.76
N ASP A 90 -11.50 -11.50 16.67
CA ASP A 90 -11.83 -11.95 15.30
C ASP A 90 -10.59 -12.27 14.46
N ALA A 91 -9.38 -12.29 15.03
CA ALA A 91 -8.17 -12.64 14.31
C ALA A 91 -8.21 -14.10 13.86
N ASP A 92 -8.03 -14.33 12.57
CA ASP A 92 -7.98 -15.68 12.01
C ASP A 92 -6.72 -16.41 12.54
N PRO A 93 -6.87 -17.50 13.30
CA PRO A 93 -5.73 -18.26 13.82
C PRO A 93 -4.82 -18.83 12.72
N GLN A 94 -5.25 -18.80 11.47
CA GLN A 94 -4.49 -19.28 10.32
C GLN A 94 -3.59 -18.20 9.67
N GLY A 95 -3.61 -16.97 10.16
CA GLY A 95 -2.75 -15.87 9.70
C GLY A 95 -3.50 -14.71 9.04
N ASP A 96 -2.86 -13.53 9.03
CA ASP A 96 -3.45 -12.24 8.64
C ASP A 96 -3.56 -12.04 7.13
N TYR A 97 -2.88 -12.87 6.33
CA TYR A 97 -2.79 -12.71 4.88
C TYR A 97 -3.17 -13.98 4.14
N ILE A 98 -3.81 -13.80 3.00
CA ILE A 98 -3.92 -14.85 1.98
C ILE A 98 -2.72 -14.67 1.05
N ASN A 99 -1.89 -15.69 0.94
CA ASN A 99 -0.69 -15.69 0.11
C ASN A 99 -0.94 -16.50 -1.16
N CYS A 100 -0.80 -15.85 -2.32
CA CYS A 100 -0.88 -16.49 -3.62
C CYS A 100 0.56 -16.78 -4.08
N PRO A 101 1.03 -18.04 -3.93
CA PRO A 101 2.41 -18.39 -4.27
C PRO A 101 2.61 -18.46 -5.77
N LEU A 102 3.78 -18.02 -6.22
CA LEU A 102 4.21 -18.11 -7.62
C LEU A 102 5.51 -18.90 -7.70
N ASN A 103 5.62 -19.79 -8.67
CA ASN A 103 6.89 -20.33 -9.11
C ASN A 103 7.61 -19.32 -10.02
N LYS A 104 8.81 -19.66 -10.50
CA LYS A 104 9.62 -18.75 -11.30
C LYS A 104 8.93 -18.36 -12.63
N ASP A 105 8.34 -19.32 -13.32
CA ASP A 105 7.73 -19.09 -14.63
C ASP A 105 6.43 -18.27 -14.49
N GLU A 106 5.61 -18.59 -13.50
CA GLU A 106 4.41 -17.83 -13.12
C GLU A 106 4.76 -16.40 -12.73
N TYR A 107 5.85 -16.20 -11.99
CA TYR A 107 6.32 -14.87 -11.63
C TYR A 107 6.68 -14.05 -12.88
N HIS A 108 7.45 -14.60 -13.80
CA HIS A 108 7.82 -13.89 -15.02
C HIS A 108 6.62 -13.57 -15.90
N ALA A 109 5.67 -14.50 -16.02
CA ALA A 109 4.43 -14.28 -16.75
C ALA A 109 3.59 -13.17 -16.10
N PHE A 110 3.50 -13.14 -14.77
CA PHE A 110 2.82 -12.11 -14.01
C PHE A 110 3.47 -10.73 -14.21
N VAL A 111 4.80 -10.63 -14.10
CA VAL A 111 5.54 -9.38 -14.33
C VAL A 111 5.32 -8.87 -15.75
N GLN A 112 5.39 -9.75 -16.74
CA GLN A 112 5.15 -9.38 -18.13
C GLN A 112 3.73 -8.85 -18.33
N ALA A 113 2.72 -9.52 -17.77
CA ALA A 113 1.33 -9.08 -17.85
C ALA A 113 1.12 -7.69 -17.23
N ILE A 114 1.77 -7.40 -16.09
CA ILE A 114 1.73 -6.07 -15.47
C ILE A 114 2.38 -5.02 -16.38
N VAL A 115 3.55 -5.32 -16.94
CA VAL A 115 4.27 -4.38 -17.81
C VAL A 115 3.50 -4.08 -19.09
N GLU A 116 2.78 -5.06 -19.64
CA GLU A 116 1.98 -4.93 -20.88
C GLU A 116 0.56 -4.41 -20.63
N SER A 117 0.08 -4.38 -19.37
CA SER A 117 -1.27 -3.92 -19.05
C SER A 117 -1.48 -2.45 -19.38
N GLU A 118 -2.73 -2.06 -19.59
CA GLU A 118 -3.14 -0.66 -19.65
C GLU A 118 -2.85 0.02 -18.30
N LYS A 119 -2.21 1.19 -18.35
CA LYS A 119 -1.77 1.93 -17.18
C LYS A 119 -2.43 3.29 -17.13
N ILE A 120 -2.69 3.77 -15.92
CA ILE A 120 -3.02 5.17 -15.71
C ILE A 120 -1.76 5.99 -15.99
N SER A 121 -1.88 7.09 -16.75
CA SER A 121 -0.76 8.00 -16.98
C SER A 121 -0.24 8.54 -15.65
N LEU A 122 1.08 8.45 -15.47
CA LEU A 122 1.74 9.02 -14.31
C LEU A 122 1.48 10.53 -14.26
N ARG A 123 1.28 11.07 -13.08
CA ARG A 123 1.22 12.50 -12.88
C ARG A 123 2.61 13.10 -13.08
N GLU A 124 2.71 14.39 -13.49
CA GLU A 124 3.99 15.05 -13.80
C GLU A 124 5.08 14.87 -12.73
N TYR A 125 4.70 14.85 -11.44
CA TYR A 125 5.63 14.64 -10.34
C TYR A 125 6.06 13.17 -10.15
N GLU A 126 5.34 12.21 -10.74
CA GLU A 126 5.71 10.79 -10.74
C GLU A 126 6.72 10.47 -11.86
N GLU A 127 6.95 11.41 -12.77
CA GLU A 127 7.94 11.30 -13.85
C GLU A 127 9.35 11.74 -13.40
N ASP A 128 9.48 12.45 -12.28
CA ASP A 128 10.75 12.91 -11.75
C ASP A 128 11.59 11.74 -11.19
N ASP A 129 12.71 11.47 -11.85
CA ASP A 129 13.64 10.39 -11.47
C ASP A 129 14.31 10.58 -10.09
N GLU A 130 14.45 11.82 -9.63
CA GLU A 130 15.05 12.12 -8.33
C GLU A 130 14.07 11.83 -7.18
N ALA A 131 12.81 12.17 -7.35
CA ALA A 131 11.72 11.83 -6.42
C ALA A 131 11.52 10.32 -6.29
N ARG A 132 11.64 9.59 -7.38
CA ARG A 132 11.51 8.14 -7.44
C ARG A 132 12.58 7.40 -6.63
N ARG A 133 13.76 7.99 -6.41
CA ARG A 133 14.84 7.37 -5.61
C ARG A 133 14.55 7.38 -4.11
N TYR A 134 13.87 8.40 -3.61
CA TYR A 134 13.57 8.52 -2.18
C TYR A 134 12.37 7.71 -1.73
N PHE A 135 11.46 7.33 -2.63
CA PHE A 135 10.20 6.66 -2.32
C PHE A 135 10.00 5.34 -3.07
N GLU A 136 11.09 4.64 -3.38
CA GLU A 136 11.06 3.40 -4.17
C GLU A 136 10.07 2.35 -3.61
N GLY A 137 9.93 2.27 -2.28
CA GLY A 137 8.97 1.37 -1.63
C GLY A 137 7.48 1.75 -1.78
N CYS A 138 7.20 2.97 -2.28
CA CYS A 138 5.84 3.48 -2.50
C CYS A 138 5.47 3.59 -3.98
N LEU A 139 6.39 3.22 -4.88
CA LEU A 139 6.10 3.23 -6.32
C LEU A 139 5.07 2.17 -6.69
N PRO A 140 4.18 2.47 -7.66
CA PRO A 140 3.31 1.45 -8.25
C PRO A 140 4.12 0.25 -8.76
N ILE A 141 3.55 -0.94 -8.61
CA ILE A 141 4.26 -2.20 -8.97
C ILE A 141 4.60 -2.27 -10.46
N GLU A 142 3.79 -1.70 -11.33
CA GLU A 142 4.06 -1.59 -12.77
C GLU A 142 5.28 -0.73 -13.08
N VAL A 143 5.54 0.30 -12.28
CA VAL A 143 6.73 1.16 -12.41
C VAL A 143 7.97 0.39 -11.97
N LEU A 144 7.91 -0.31 -10.83
CA LEU A 144 9.00 -1.17 -10.36
C LEU A 144 9.31 -2.29 -11.35
N ALA A 145 8.28 -2.98 -11.85
CA ALA A 145 8.40 -4.07 -12.81
C ALA A 145 9.01 -3.62 -14.16
N SER A 146 8.69 -2.39 -14.59
CA SER A 146 9.24 -1.84 -15.84
C SER A 146 10.73 -1.48 -15.74
N ARG A 147 11.22 -1.17 -14.53
CA ARG A 147 12.63 -0.83 -14.29
C ARG A 147 13.52 -2.08 -14.22
N ASP A 148 13.07 -3.06 -13.46
CA ASP A 148 13.76 -4.33 -13.30
C ASP A 148 12.74 -5.45 -13.12
N PRO A 149 12.70 -6.45 -14.03
CA PRO A 149 11.80 -7.59 -13.91
C PRO A 149 11.93 -8.37 -12.59
N MET A 150 13.05 -8.20 -11.86
CA MET A 150 13.28 -8.86 -10.58
C MET A 150 12.90 -7.99 -9.37
N ALA A 151 12.62 -6.70 -9.57
CA ALA A 151 12.34 -5.75 -8.48
C ALA A 151 11.22 -6.22 -7.56
N LEU A 152 10.15 -6.80 -8.11
CA LEU A 152 9.02 -7.27 -7.31
C LEU A 152 9.39 -8.48 -6.44
N ALA A 153 10.17 -9.44 -6.94
CA ALA A 153 10.57 -10.64 -6.20
C ALA A 153 11.51 -10.33 -5.02
N PHE A 154 12.34 -9.30 -5.15
CA PHE A 154 13.21 -8.83 -4.07
C PHE A 154 12.59 -7.74 -3.19
N GLY A 155 11.49 -7.15 -3.64
CA GLY A 155 10.73 -6.09 -2.98
C GLY A 155 9.37 -6.56 -2.43
N PRO A 156 8.26 -6.02 -2.95
CA PRO A 156 6.93 -6.21 -2.37
C PRO A 156 6.43 -7.66 -2.43
N MET A 157 6.85 -8.46 -3.41
CA MET A 157 6.43 -9.86 -3.55
C MET A 157 7.42 -10.85 -2.94
N ARG A 158 8.41 -10.39 -2.17
CA ARG A 158 9.40 -11.26 -1.54
C ARG A 158 8.73 -12.16 -0.48
N PRO A 159 8.80 -13.50 -0.60
CA PRO A 159 8.09 -14.43 0.27
C PRO A 159 8.85 -14.69 1.58
N VAL A 160 9.10 -13.61 2.36
CA VAL A 160 9.87 -13.68 3.61
C VAL A 160 9.06 -14.40 4.68
N GLY A 161 9.62 -15.45 5.26
CA GLY A 161 8.97 -16.22 6.33
C GLY A 161 7.78 -17.08 5.87
N LEU A 162 7.49 -17.13 4.55
CA LEU A 162 6.41 -17.95 4.02
C LEU A 162 6.89 -19.37 3.67
N ARG A 163 5.98 -20.33 3.88
CA ARG A 163 6.16 -21.71 3.47
C ARG A 163 4.86 -22.23 2.88
N ASP A 164 4.88 -22.57 1.60
CA ASP A 164 3.71 -23.15 0.91
C ASP A 164 3.39 -24.51 1.52
N PRO A 165 2.21 -24.72 2.12
CA PRO A 165 1.84 -25.98 2.77
C PRO A 165 1.75 -27.15 1.80
N ARG A 166 1.52 -26.92 0.50
CA ARG A 166 1.43 -27.96 -0.53
C ARG A 166 2.80 -28.56 -0.89
N THR A 167 3.82 -27.72 -0.88
CA THR A 167 5.17 -28.12 -1.28
C THR A 167 6.14 -28.25 -0.12
N GLY A 168 5.79 -27.70 1.05
CA GLY A 168 6.66 -27.57 2.21
C GLY A 168 7.85 -26.63 1.98
N ARG A 169 7.88 -25.90 0.85
CA ARG A 169 9.00 -25.04 0.44
C ARG A 169 8.57 -23.57 0.41
N ARG A 170 9.55 -22.70 0.44
CA ARG A 170 9.36 -21.28 0.19
C ARG A 170 9.02 -21.07 -1.29
N PRO A 171 7.94 -20.34 -1.64
CA PRO A 171 7.65 -19.98 -3.03
C PRO A 171 8.73 -19.07 -3.60
N TYR A 172 8.78 -18.95 -4.93
CA TYR A 172 9.70 -18.02 -5.59
C TYR A 172 9.30 -16.55 -5.31
N ALA A 173 8.02 -16.24 -5.43
CA ALA A 173 7.41 -14.97 -5.06
C ALA A 173 6.01 -15.24 -4.51
N ALA A 174 5.38 -14.25 -3.88
CA ALA A 174 4.00 -14.35 -3.44
C ALA A 174 3.29 -12.99 -3.53
N VAL A 175 2.07 -12.99 -4.06
CA VAL A 175 1.14 -11.89 -3.87
C VAL A 175 0.46 -12.08 -2.54
N GLN A 176 0.50 -11.06 -1.68
CA GLN A 176 -0.15 -11.09 -0.38
C GLN A 176 -1.42 -10.25 -0.41
N LEU A 177 -2.56 -10.90 -0.19
CA LEU A 177 -3.85 -10.25 -0.08
C LEU A 177 -4.18 -10.01 1.38
N ARG A 178 -4.66 -8.82 1.68
CA ARG A 178 -5.12 -8.41 3.01
C ARG A 178 -6.63 -8.22 2.97
N GLN A 179 -7.30 -8.59 4.04
CA GLN A 179 -8.73 -8.30 4.16
C GLN A 179 -8.93 -6.79 4.24
N ASP A 180 -9.81 -6.29 3.39
CA ASP A 180 -10.31 -4.91 3.47
C ASP A 180 -11.53 -4.88 4.40
N ASN A 181 -11.61 -3.88 5.30
CA ASN A 181 -12.67 -3.74 6.31
C ASN A 181 -13.63 -2.61 5.98
#